data_ae8034f1f16e3ca08c98783ee8312931
#
_entry.id   ae8034f1f16e3ca08c98783ee8312931
#
_cell.length_a   1.000
_cell.length_b   1.000
_cell.length_c   1.000
_cell.angle_alpha   90.00
_cell.angle_beta   90.00
_cell.angle_gamma   90.00
#
_symmetry.space_group_name_H-M   'P 1'
#
loop_
_entity.id
_entity.type
_entity.pdbx_description
1 polymer ?
#
loop_
_entity_poly.entity_id
_entity_poly.type
_entity_poly.pdbx_seq_one_letter_code
_entity_poly.pdbx_strand_id
1 'polypeptide(L)'
;MKPWLCAALMAGIVSTASGADFAEGATPPDAKELDALIRDKVFTSTQADGSSWRLDYRSNGYFYVNTSGGFRASGKWKAEDGKLCSNVKTDPTECNEVRVQNGRLFLKRTNGAIIELLPA
;
A
#
# COMPACT_ATOMS: atom_id res chain seq x y z
N MET A 1 -14.97 -49.01 -19.30
CA MET A 1 -14.88 -48.46 -19.16
C MET A 1 -14.48 -47.44 -18.82
N LYS A 2 -14.29 -46.85 -18.67
CA LYS A 2 -14.07 -45.94 -18.47
C LYS A 2 -13.75 -44.91 -18.21
N PRO A 3 -13.60 -44.41 -18.14
CA PRO A 3 -13.34 -43.52 -18.03
C PRO A 3 -13.06 -42.55 -17.75
N TRP A 4 -13.06 -42.22 -17.58
CA TRP A 4 -12.91 -41.34 -17.39
C TRP A 4 -12.50 -40.37 -17.08
N LEU A 5 -12.35 -39.97 -17.07
CA LEU A 5 -12.07 -39.20 -16.89
C LEU A 5 -11.68 -38.26 -16.66
N CYS A 6 -11.60 -37.80 -16.60
CA CYS A 6 -11.34 -37.03 -16.45
C CYS A 6 -11.02 -36.07 -16.18
N ALA A 7 -10.89 -35.69 -16.06
CA ALA A 7 -10.75 -34.85 -15.92
C ALA A 7 -10.35 -33.91 -15.62
N ALA A 8 -10.22 -33.45 -15.51
CA ALA A 8 -10.02 -32.59 -15.30
C ALA A 8 -9.65 -31.67 -15.03
N LEU A 9 -9.54 -31.33 -15.01
CA LEU A 9 -9.35 -30.50 -14.81
C LEU A 9 -8.98 -29.53 -14.59
N MET A 10 -8.83 -29.04 -14.50
CA MET A 10 -8.56 -28.23 -14.34
C MET A 10 -8.37 -27.32 -14.15
N ALA A 11 -8.26 -26.92 -14.08
CA ALA A 11 -8.16 -26.21 -13.96
C ALA A 11 -7.89 -25.23 -13.66
N GLY A 12 -7.80 -24.62 -13.51
CA GLY A 12 -7.75 -23.64 -13.30
C GLY A 12 -6.99 -22.85 -13.17
N ILE A 13 -6.74 -22.25 -13.12
CA ILE A 13 -6.03 -21.56 -12.99
C ILE A 13 -5.89 -20.48 -13.22
N VAL A 14 -5.93 -19.81 -13.29
CA VAL A 14 -5.84 -18.84 -13.49
C VAL A 14 -5.26 -17.92 -13.19
N SER A 15 -4.90 -17.50 -13.01
CA SER A 15 -4.26 -16.73 -12.69
C SER A 15 -4.20 -15.60 -12.95
N THR A 16 -4.26 -14.94 -13.12
CA THR A 16 -4.31 -13.90 -13.35
C THR A 16 -3.69 -13.03 -12.96
N ALA A 17 -3.16 -12.80 -12.58
CA ALA A 17 -2.49 -12.03 -12.25
C ALA A 17 -2.32 -10.85 -12.29
N SER A 18 -2.70 -10.22 -12.40
CA SER A 18 -2.54 -8.94 -12.48
C SER A 18 -2.04 -8.31 -11.33
N GLY A 19 -1.10 -7.92 -11.04
CA GLY A 19 -0.63 -7.21 -9.93
C GLY A 19 -0.56 -8.03 -8.69
N ALA A 20 0.11 -7.53 -7.72
CA ALA A 20 0.24 -8.18 -6.46
C ALA A 20 -1.02 -8.00 -5.62
N ASP A 21 -1.26 -8.91 -4.73
CA ASP A 21 -2.29 -8.78 -3.74
C ASP A 21 -1.66 -8.80 -2.36
N PHE A 22 -2.41 -8.28 -1.39
CA PHE A 22 -1.94 -8.34 -0.01
C PHE A 22 -1.87 -9.79 0.45
N ALA A 23 -0.97 -10.05 1.38
CA ALA A 23 -0.83 -11.37 1.92
C ALA A 23 -2.11 -11.80 2.62
N GLU A 24 -2.36 -13.10 2.60
CA GLU A 24 -3.50 -13.67 3.29
C GLU A 24 -3.38 -13.36 4.77
N GLY A 25 -4.49 -12.94 5.38
CA GLY A 25 -4.51 -12.54 6.77
C GLY A 25 -4.30 -11.06 7.01
N ALA A 26 -3.91 -10.31 5.98
CA ALA A 26 -3.81 -8.85 6.10
C ALA A 26 -5.22 -8.26 6.15
N THR A 27 -5.43 -7.29 7.05
CA THR A 27 -6.76 -6.72 7.27
C THR A 27 -6.75 -5.21 7.06
N PRO A 28 -7.87 -4.65 6.60
CA PRO A 28 -7.97 -3.20 6.44
C PRO A 28 -8.22 -2.55 7.79
N PRO A 29 -7.40 -1.56 8.18
CA PRO A 29 -7.67 -0.78 9.38
C PRO A 29 -8.80 0.21 9.11
N ASP A 30 -9.60 0.54 10.13
CA ASP A 30 -10.56 1.61 9.96
C ASP A 30 -9.85 2.97 9.99
N ALA A 31 -10.57 4.04 9.66
CA ALA A 31 -9.99 5.37 9.53
C ALA A 31 -9.32 5.82 10.83
N LYS A 32 -9.94 5.55 11.97
CA LYS A 32 -9.41 5.98 13.26
C LYS A 32 -8.12 5.22 13.61
N GLU A 33 -8.13 3.93 13.39
CA GLU A 33 -6.97 3.09 13.63
C GLU A 33 -5.81 3.50 12.71
N LEU A 34 -6.10 3.69 11.45
CA LEU A 34 -5.08 4.07 10.47
C LEU A 34 -4.50 5.44 10.80
N ASP A 35 -5.35 6.41 11.18
CA ASP A 35 -4.87 7.73 11.57
C ASP A 35 -3.88 7.61 12.73
N ALA A 36 -4.21 6.81 13.74
CA ALA A 36 -3.34 6.62 14.90
C ALA A 36 -2.02 5.96 14.53
N LEU A 37 -2.03 5.09 13.51
CA LEU A 37 -0.81 4.42 13.07
C LEU A 37 0.10 5.32 12.25
N ILE A 38 -0.45 6.36 11.63
CA ILE A 38 0.27 7.21 10.67
C ILE A 38 0.65 8.57 11.24
N ARG A 39 -0.22 9.15 12.07
CA ARG A 39 -0.07 10.53 12.53
C ARG A 39 1.22 10.72 13.32
N ASP A 40 1.99 11.73 12.93
CA ASP A 40 3.28 12.09 13.53
C ASP A 40 4.31 10.98 13.45
N LYS A 41 4.22 10.17 12.40
CA LYS A 41 5.16 9.08 12.17
C LYS A 41 5.93 9.30 10.88
N VAL A 42 7.13 8.76 10.85
CA VAL A 42 7.98 8.77 9.66
C VAL A 42 8.19 7.32 9.25
N PHE A 43 8.02 7.06 7.97
CA PHE A 43 8.22 5.72 7.42
C PHE A 43 9.24 5.76 6.30
N THR A 44 9.88 4.63 6.07
CA THR A 44 10.67 4.40 4.87
C THR A 44 10.02 3.27 4.09
N SER A 45 10.18 3.30 2.79
CA SER A 45 9.74 2.19 1.96
C SER A 45 10.69 2.04 0.78
N THR A 46 10.85 0.78 0.33
CA THR A 46 11.65 0.47 -0.84
C THR A 46 10.69 0.19 -1.99
N GLN A 47 10.93 0.87 -3.10
CA GLN A 47 10.09 0.72 -4.28
C GLN A 47 10.61 -0.42 -5.16
N ALA A 48 9.79 -0.84 -6.14
CA ALA A 48 10.14 -1.95 -7.00
C ALA A 48 11.44 -1.71 -7.79
N ASP A 49 11.76 -0.44 -8.07
CA ASP A 49 12.99 -0.09 -8.80
C ASP A 49 14.21 0.02 -7.89
N GLY A 50 14.06 -0.29 -6.61
CA GLY A 50 15.17 -0.21 -5.65
C GLY A 50 15.32 1.15 -4.98
N SER A 51 14.59 2.16 -5.42
CA SER A 51 14.67 3.46 -4.76
C SER A 51 14.03 3.39 -3.38
N SER A 52 14.48 4.25 -2.48
CA SER A 52 13.88 4.32 -1.15
C SER A 52 13.21 5.68 -0.97
N TRP A 53 12.09 5.66 -0.28
CA TRP A 53 11.29 6.84 0.00
C TRP A 53 11.20 7.03 1.49
N ARG A 54 11.27 8.28 1.92
CA ARG A 54 11.01 8.67 3.30
C ARG A 54 9.72 9.46 3.31
N LEU A 55 8.78 9.02 4.12
CA LEU A 55 7.44 9.59 4.19
C LEU A 55 7.20 10.09 5.61
N ASP A 56 6.94 11.38 5.76
CA ASP A 56 6.81 12.05 7.04
C ASP A 56 5.39 12.61 7.15
N TYR A 57 4.56 11.99 7.98
CA TYR A 57 3.16 12.37 8.13
C TYR A 57 2.97 13.19 9.40
N ARG A 58 2.48 14.40 9.26
CA ARG A 58 2.36 15.34 10.38
C ARG A 58 0.93 15.45 10.87
N SER A 59 0.79 15.77 12.15
CA SER A 59 -0.51 15.92 12.79
C SER A 59 -1.33 17.09 12.22
N ASN A 60 -0.66 18.04 11.56
CA ASN A 60 -1.34 19.17 10.93
C ASN A 60 -1.99 18.80 9.58
N GLY A 61 -1.93 17.52 9.17
CA GLY A 61 -2.53 17.09 7.93
C GLY A 61 -1.63 17.16 6.71
N TYR A 62 -0.39 17.55 6.88
CA TYR A 62 0.58 17.60 5.78
C TYR A 62 1.53 16.41 5.84
N PHE A 63 2.07 16.04 4.69
CA PHE A 63 3.11 15.04 4.65
C PHE A 63 4.21 15.49 3.69
N TYR A 64 5.39 14.91 3.89
CA TYR A 64 6.58 15.23 3.11
C TYR A 64 7.17 13.93 2.59
N VAL A 65 7.56 13.94 1.31
CA VAL A 65 8.20 12.78 0.71
C VAL A 65 9.57 13.19 0.19
N ASN A 66 10.57 12.37 0.52
CA ASN A 66 11.93 12.50 0.00
C ASN A 66 12.33 11.15 -0.56
N THR A 67 12.87 11.15 -1.77
CA THR A 67 13.29 9.90 -2.40
C THR A 67 14.80 9.88 -2.54
N SER A 68 15.35 8.69 -2.64
CA SER A 68 16.79 8.51 -2.82
C SER A 68 17.29 9.11 -4.13
N GLY A 69 16.38 9.33 -5.10
CA GLY A 69 16.72 10.00 -6.35
C GLY A 69 16.71 11.51 -6.28
N GLY A 70 16.45 12.08 -5.10
CA GLY A 70 16.47 13.54 -4.92
C GLY A 70 15.12 14.22 -5.12
N PHE A 71 14.07 13.47 -5.41
CA PHE A 71 12.73 14.04 -5.53
C PHE A 71 12.23 14.42 -4.14
N ARG A 72 11.66 15.61 -4.02
CA ARG A 72 11.06 16.10 -2.78
C ARG A 72 9.74 16.74 -3.10
N ALA A 73 8.75 16.45 -2.27
CA ALA A 73 7.43 17.04 -2.43
C ALA A 73 6.70 17.04 -1.12
N SER A 74 5.62 17.80 -1.07
CA SER A 74 4.74 17.82 0.08
C SER A 74 3.31 17.86 -0.40
N GLY A 75 2.40 17.54 0.49
CA GLY A 75 0.98 17.57 0.20
C GLY A 75 0.20 17.33 1.47
N LYS A 76 -1.05 16.97 1.30
CA LYS A 76 -1.93 16.69 2.42
C LYS A 76 -2.22 15.21 2.47
N TRP A 77 -2.49 14.71 3.66
CA TRP A 77 -2.84 13.31 3.86
C TRP A 77 -4.07 13.18 4.73
N LYS A 78 -4.74 12.06 4.58
CA LYS A 78 -5.93 11.74 5.36
C LYS A 78 -6.08 10.22 5.39
N ALA A 79 -6.48 9.72 6.55
CA ALA A 79 -6.80 8.30 6.69
C ALA A 79 -8.28 8.09 6.46
N GLU A 80 -8.62 7.03 5.72
CA GLU A 80 -9.98 6.57 5.53
C GLU A 80 -10.02 5.08 5.84
N ASP A 81 -11.21 4.48 5.83
CA ASP A 81 -11.33 3.06 6.13
C ASP A 81 -10.57 2.26 5.08
N GLY A 82 -9.50 1.61 5.50
CA GLY A 82 -8.68 0.79 4.62
C GLY A 82 -7.89 1.53 3.57
N LYS A 83 -7.81 2.87 3.63
CA LYS A 83 -7.14 3.66 2.60
C LYS A 83 -6.38 4.83 3.20
N LEU A 84 -5.22 5.11 2.63
CA LEU A 84 -4.44 6.30 2.96
C LEU A 84 -4.51 7.21 1.74
N CYS A 85 -5.09 8.37 1.93
CA CYS A 85 -5.32 9.32 0.85
C CYS A 85 -4.33 10.46 0.94
N SER A 86 -3.76 10.86 -0.17
CA SER A 86 -2.80 11.95 -0.19
C SER A 86 -2.78 12.61 -1.55
N ASN A 87 -2.33 13.86 -1.55
CA ASN A 87 -2.05 14.56 -2.80
C ASN A 87 -0.64 15.13 -2.71
N VAL A 88 0.02 15.22 -3.83
CA VAL A 88 1.37 15.77 -3.93
C VAL A 88 1.27 17.04 -4.73
N LYS A 89 1.73 18.15 -4.16
CA LYS A 89 1.69 19.46 -4.83
C LYS A 89 0.25 19.80 -5.20
N THR A 90 -0.01 20.01 -6.49
CA THR A 90 -1.33 20.34 -7.00
C THR A 90 -2.04 19.15 -7.63
N ASP A 91 -1.45 17.96 -7.52
CA ASP A 91 -2.02 16.76 -8.10
C ASP A 91 -3.34 16.40 -7.39
N PRO A 92 -4.24 15.71 -8.09
CA PRO A 92 -5.45 15.23 -7.45
C PRO A 92 -5.14 14.26 -6.31
N THR A 93 -6.03 14.21 -5.34
CA THR A 93 -5.90 13.26 -4.23
C THR A 93 -6.03 11.83 -4.74
N GLU A 94 -5.12 10.98 -4.30
CA GLU A 94 -5.16 9.55 -4.55
C GLU A 94 -5.35 8.83 -3.24
N CYS A 95 -6.17 7.78 -3.25
CA CYS A 95 -6.38 6.93 -2.08
C CYS A 95 -5.84 5.54 -2.37
N ASN A 96 -4.85 5.14 -1.59
CA ASN A 96 -4.20 3.84 -1.76
C ASN A 96 -4.67 2.88 -0.67
N GLU A 97 -4.96 1.65 -1.04
CA GLU A 97 -5.37 0.64 -0.07
C GLU A 97 -4.25 0.34 0.90
N VAL A 98 -4.61 0.20 2.17
CA VAL A 98 -3.66 -0.14 3.22
C VAL A 98 -4.18 -1.36 3.96
N ARG A 99 -3.26 -2.24 4.33
CA ARG A 99 -3.58 -3.42 5.13
C ARG A 99 -2.56 -3.55 6.25
N VAL A 100 -3.01 -4.13 7.35
CA VAL A 100 -2.18 -4.38 8.52
C VAL A 100 -2.07 -5.88 8.72
N GLN A 101 -0.86 -6.34 8.97
CA GLN A 101 -0.63 -7.75 9.30
C GLN A 101 0.53 -7.82 10.29
N ASN A 102 0.28 -8.42 11.45
CA ASN A 102 1.30 -8.59 12.49
C ASN A 102 1.96 -7.27 12.88
N GLY A 103 1.17 -6.19 12.94
CA GLY A 103 1.68 -4.88 13.29
C GLY A 103 2.43 -4.17 12.18
N ARG A 104 2.48 -4.75 11.00
CA ARG A 104 3.17 -4.17 9.84
C ARG A 104 2.16 -3.54 8.90
N LEU A 105 2.55 -2.42 8.29
CA LEU A 105 1.70 -1.68 7.38
C LEU A 105 2.13 -1.92 5.94
N PHE A 106 1.17 -2.24 5.09
CA PHE A 106 1.40 -2.44 3.66
C PHE A 106 0.47 -1.53 2.87
N LEU A 107 0.98 -0.94 1.81
CA LEU A 107 0.24 -0.02 0.97
C LEU A 107 0.33 -0.47 -0.49
N LYS A 108 -0.81 -0.49 -1.16
CA LYS A 108 -0.87 -0.84 -2.58
C LYS A 108 -0.87 0.44 -3.39
N ARG A 109 0.17 0.60 -4.21
CA ARG A 109 0.31 1.78 -5.06
C ARG A 109 -0.63 1.70 -6.25
N THR A 110 -0.84 2.83 -6.90
CA THR A 110 -1.73 2.88 -8.08
C THR A 110 -1.24 2.00 -9.22
N ASN A 111 0.07 1.71 -9.27
CA ASN A 111 0.62 0.79 -10.26
C ASN A 111 0.44 -0.69 -9.88
N GLY A 112 -0.24 -0.96 -8.77
CA GLY A 112 -0.49 -2.32 -8.30
C GLY A 112 0.58 -2.90 -7.40
N ALA A 113 1.72 -2.23 -7.26
CA ALA A 113 2.79 -2.71 -6.40
C ALA A 113 2.43 -2.53 -4.93
N ILE A 114 2.79 -3.50 -4.11
CA ILE A 114 2.59 -3.44 -2.67
C ILE A 114 3.93 -3.15 -2.02
N ILE A 115 3.95 -2.12 -1.19
CA ILE A 115 5.15 -1.73 -0.45
C ILE A 115 4.86 -1.80 1.03
N GLU A 116 5.90 -2.03 1.81
CA GLU A 116 5.78 -1.99 3.26
C GLU A 116 6.21 -0.61 3.76
N LEU A 117 5.45 -0.06 4.70
CA LEU A 117 5.80 1.19 5.36
C LEU A 117 6.52 0.83 6.66
N LEU A 118 7.84 0.99 6.66
CA LEU A 118 8.67 0.64 7.79
C LEU A 118 8.92 1.87 8.65
N PRO A 119 8.77 1.78 9.97
CA PRO A 119 9.11 2.90 10.83
C PRO A 119 10.57 3.31 10.60
N ALA A 120 10.76 4.61 10.44
CA ALA A 120 12.11 5.13 10.19
C ALA A 120 12.90 5.27 11.48
#